data_2307b1cf81ee89cf98061b10fb0b7af0
#
_entry.id   2307b1cf81ee89cf98061b10fb0b7af0
#
_cell.length_a   1.000
_cell.length_b   1.000
_cell.length_c   1.000
_cell.angle_alpha   90.00
_cell.angle_beta   90.00
_cell.angle_gamma   90.00
#
_symmetry.space_group_name_H-M   'P 1'
#
loop_
_entity.id
_entity.type
_entity.pdbx_description
1 polymer ?
#
loop_
_entity_poly.entity_id
_entity_poly.type
_entity_poly.pdbx_seq_one_letter_code
_entity_poly.pdbx_strand_id
1 'polypeptide(L)'
;MLMKRRDVLRRYRNLRAICTRHHSAAVKFLAQPAIMESARRLGLTAGQVLIVDSADELTLVFDLAIYTAKEGRTRAIDRYAKAAQLPAESDEMRMLEAMCRARFSIWRIECRHDICGLVVTDQLQQAETWLVDEALAATARHGMCFAGRLCNAGQFAITNGVMVPVHGPMIEEVLTDSLASCRVGPQRVGDEPRFAAAIYRAAIDDVIMHRVAFN
;
A
#
# COMPACT_ATOMS: atom_id res chain seq x y z
N MET A 1 30.19 3.63 -6.04
CA MET A 1 30.37 4.28 -4.72
C MET A 1 29.35 3.67 -3.76
N LEU A 2 29.81 2.99 -2.71
CA LEU A 2 28.92 2.35 -1.72
C LEU A 2 28.13 3.44 -0.99
N MET A 3 26.78 3.34 -1.02
CA MET A 3 25.92 4.24 -0.27
C MET A 3 26.12 4.05 1.23
N LYS A 4 26.28 5.16 1.96
CA LYS A 4 26.37 5.11 3.42
C LYS A 4 24.96 5.09 4.03
N ARG A 5 24.76 4.33 5.12
CA ARG A 5 23.49 4.24 5.85
C ARG A 5 22.83 5.62 6.08
N ARG A 6 23.63 6.61 6.51
CA ARG A 6 23.13 7.98 6.77
C ARG A 6 22.50 8.62 5.53
N ASP A 7 23.07 8.39 4.34
CA ASP A 7 22.58 9.00 3.11
C ASP A 7 21.30 8.30 2.63
N VAL A 8 21.21 6.97 2.80
CA VAL A 8 19.98 6.21 2.54
C VAL A 8 18.84 6.70 3.43
N LEU A 9 19.05 6.82 4.74
CA LEU A 9 18.00 7.26 5.66
C LEU A 9 17.59 8.71 5.42
N ARG A 10 18.52 9.60 5.09
CA ARG A 10 18.19 10.98 4.67
C ARG A 10 17.33 10.98 3.41
N ARG A 11 17.68 10.17 2.42
CA ARG A 11 16.91 10.03 1.18
C ARG A 11 15.53 9.46 1.46
N TYR A 12 15.43 8.39 2.25
CA TYR A 12 14.16 7.81 2.69
C TYR A 12 13.23 8.86 3.32
N ARG A 13 13.72 9.62 4.29
CA ARG A 13 12.91 10.63 4.99
C ARG A 13 12.39 11.70 4.02
N ASN A 14 13.20 12.14 3.06
CA ASN A 14 12.77 13.07 2.02
C ASN A 14 11.66 12.46 1.15
N LEU A 15 11.87 11.24 0.63
CA LEU A 15 10.88 10.55 -0.20
C LEU A 15 9.59 10.28 0.57
N ARG A 16 9.68 9.92 1.87
CA ARG A 16 8.51 9.73 2.74
C ARG A 16 7.69 11.00 2.91
N ALA A 17 8.36 12.14 3.13
CA ALA A 17 7.70 13.43 3.22
C ALA A 17 7.01 13.82 1.90
N ILE A 18 7.65 13.57 0.76
CA ILE A 18 7.06 13.79 -0.57
C ILE A 18 5.83 12.88 -0.76
N CYS A 19 5.93 11.59 -0.45
CA CYS A 19 4.83 10.63 -0.54
C CYS A 19 3.62 11.10 0.28
N THR A 20 3.83 11.55 1.51
CA THR A 20 2.75 12.08 2.38
C THR A 20 2.07 13.29 1.75
N ARG A 21 2.83 14.25 1.16
CA ARG A 21 2.25 15.41 0.46
C ARG A 21 1.41 14.98 -0.74
N HIS A 22 1.87 13.99 -1.52
CA HIS A 22 1.11 13.47 -2.66
C HIS A 22 -0.18 12.78 -2.22
N HIS A 23 -0.17 11.98 -1.14
CA HIS A 23 -1.39 11.40 -0.58
C HIS A 23 -2.40 12.48 -0.19
N SER A 24 -1.95 13.49 0.56
CA SER A 24 -2.81 14.61 0.96
C SER A 24 -3.40 15.38 -0.23
N ALA A 25 -2.62 15.51 -1.31
CA ALA A 25 -3.10 16.12 -2.55
C ALA A 25 -4.07 15.21 -3.32
N ALA A 26 -3.79 13.90 -3.40
CA ALA A 26 -4.64 12.93 -4.10
C ALA A 26 -6.03 12.79 -3.45
N VAL A 27 -6.14 12.95 -2.12
CA VAL A 27 -7.43 12.95 -1.40
C VAL A 27 -8.39 14.01 -1.98
N LYS A 28 -7.90 15.16 -2.42
CA LYS A 28 -8.72 16.23 -3.02
C LYS A 28 -9.36 15.82 -4.37
N PHE A 29 -8.87 14.75 -4.98
CA PHE A 29 -9.40 14.16 -6.22
C PHE A 29 -10.40 13.02 -5.96
N LEU A 30 -10.70 12.72 -4.69
CA LEU A 30 -11.71 11.73 -4.34
C LEU A 30 -13.11 12.31 -4.47
N ALA A 31 -13.97 11.60 -5.18
CA ALA A 31 -15.39 11.88 -5.17
C ALA A 31 -16.07 11.09 -4.03
N GLN A 32 -17.04 11.69 -3.37
CA GLN A 32 -17.80 11.04 -2.29
C GLN A 32 -18.31 9.63 -2.67
N PRO A 33 -18.85 9.38 -3.88
CA PRO A 33 -19.24 8.02 -4.27
C PRO A 33 -18.12 7.00 -4.29
N ALA A 34 -16.87 7.41 -4.57
CA ALA A 34 -15.71 6.51 -4.54
C ALA A 34 -15.33 6.13 -3.11
N ILE A 35 -15.39 7.09 -2.19
CA ILE A 35 -15.16 6.84 -0.75
C ILE A 35 -16.22 5.87 -0.22
N MET A 36 -17.50 6.13 -0.50
CA MET A 36 -18.61 5.27 -0.06
C MET A 36 -18.54 3.86 -0.65
N GLU A 37 -18.13 3.74 -1.90
CA GLU A 37 -17.91 2.43 -2.54
C GLU A 37 -16.77 1.65 -1.88
N SER A 38 -15.65 2.33 -1.57
CA SER A 38 -14.53 1.71 -0.86
C SER A 38 -14.93 1.27 0.54
N ALA A 39 -15.64 2.12 1.28
CA ALA A 39 -16.17 1.78 2.60
C ALA A 39 -17.13 0.58 2.55
N ARG A 40 -18.01 0.54 1.55
CA ARG A 40 -18.93 -0.61 1.36
C ARG A 40 -18.19 -1.90 1.08
N ARG A 41 -17.11 -1.87 0.29
CA ARG A 41 -16.27 -3.04 0.03
C ARG A 41 -15.59 -3.55 1.29
N LEU A 42 -15.27 -2.65 2.22
CA LEU A 42 -14.68 -3.00 3.52
C LEU A 42 -15.71 -3.40 4.58
N GLY A 43 -17.01 -3.31 4.28
CA GLY A 43 -18.07 -3.57 5.26
C GLY A 43 -18.30 -2.41 6.25
N LEU A 44 -17.73 -1.25 6.00
CA LEU A 44 -17.74 -0.08 6.88
C LEU A 44 -18.88 0.89 6.55
N THR A 45 -20.06 0.38 6.20
CA THR A 45 -21.23 1.21 5.90
C THR A 45 -22.52 0.61 6.46
N ALA A 46 -23.44 1.49 6.91
CA ALA A 46 -24.85 1.16 7.12
C ALA A 46 -25.70 2.04 6.21
N GLY A 47 -26.22 1.44 5.14
CA GLY A 47 -26.94 2.17 4.10
C GLY A 47 -26.03 3.18 3.38
N GLN A 48 -26.32 4.46 3.53
CA GLN A 48 -25.55 5.57 2.95
C GLN A 48 -24.62 6.25 3.97
N VAL A 49 -24.45 5.67 5.15
CA VAL A 49 -23.63 6.24 6.22
C VAL A 49 -22.34 5.43 6.34
N LEU A 50 -21.22 6.14 6.42
CA LEU A 50 -19.92 5.57 6.76
C LEU A 50 -19.88 5.31 8.26
N ILE A 51 -19.51 4.08 8.65
CA ILE A 51 -19.29 3.69 10.03
C ILE A 51 -17.84 3.24 10.15
N VAL A 52 -17.08 3.94 10.96
CA VAL A 52 -15.68 3.62 11.25
C VAL A 52 -15.46 3.75 12.76
N ASP A 53 -14.79 2.77 13.33
CA ASP A 53 -14.50 2.74 14.76
C ASP A 53 -13.09 3.29 15.08
N SER A 54 -12.26 3.45 14.04
CA SER A 54 -10.89 3.93 14.21
C SER A 54 -10.42 4.80 13.04
N ALA A 55 -9.36 5.58 13.28
CA ALA A 55 -8.67 6.32 12.24
C ALA A 55 -8.00 5.38 11.22
N ASP A 56 -7.60 4.18 11.64
CA ASP A 56 -6.96 3.18 10.79
C ASP A 56 -7.94 2.64 9.75
N GLU A 57 -9.17 2.33 10.13
CA GLU A 57 -10.23 1.93 9.19
C GLU A 57 -10.50 3.01 8.14
N LEU A 58 -10.57 4.28 8.57
CA LEU A 58 -10.73 5.40 7.64
C LEU A 58 -9.56 5.50 6.67
N THR A 59 -8.35 5.22 7.15
CA THR A 59 -7.14 5.23 6.30
C THR A 59 -7.18 4.11 5.25
N LEU A 60 -7.69 2.90 5.59
CA LEU A 60 -7.93 1.82 4.63
C LEU A 60 -8.95 2.23 3.56
N VAL A 61 -10.04 2.89 3.95
CA VAL A 61 -11.04 3.42 3.00
C VAL A 61 -10.40 4.39 2.01
N PHE A 62 -9.60 5.34 2.49
CA PHE A 62 -8.93 6.31 1.63
C PHE A 62 -7.87 5.67 0.74
N ASP A 63 -7.06 4.73 1.26
CA ASP A 63 -6.08 4.01 0.44
C ASP A 63 -6.78 3.30 -0.72
N LEU A 64 -7.83 2.55 -0.43
CA LEU A 64 -8.59 1.84 -1.45
C LEU A 64 -9.21 2.82 -2.47
N ALA A 65 -9.78 3.94 -2.03
CA ALA A 65 -10.39 4.96 -2.89
C ALA A 65 -9.38 5.70 -3.78
N ILE A 66 -8.15 5.92 -3.30
CA ILE A 66 -7.08 6.58 -4.05
C ILE A 66 -6.55 5.67 -5.17
N TYR A 67 -6.30 4.40 -4.84
CA TYR A 67 -5.57 3.48 -5.71
C TYR A 67 -6.44 2.54 -6.54
N THR A 68 -7.77 2.54 -6.32
CA THR A 68 -8.68 1.71 -7.11
C THR A 68 -9.72 2.57 -7.82
N ALA A 69 -10.29 2.02 -8.88
CA ALA A 69 -11.40 2.63 -9.61
C ALA A 69 -12.35 1.54 -10.12
N LYS A 70 -13.60 1.91 -10.41
CA LYS A 70 -14.51 1.07 -11.17
C LYS A 70 -13.98 0.91 -12.59
N GLU A 71 -14.34 -0.18 -13.23
CA GLU A 71 -14.02 -0.41 -14.64
C GLU A 71 -14.44 0.80 -15.50
N GLY A 72 -13.58 1.20 -16.43
CA GLY A 72 -13.77 2.38 -17.26
C GLY A 72 -13.57 3.74 -16.56
N ARG A 73 -13.18 3.75 -15.29
CA ARG A 73 -12.87 4.98 -14.55
C ARG A 73 -11.39 5.09 -14.21
N THR A 74 -10.91 6.33 -14.09
CA THR A 74 -9.53 6.64 -13.72
C THR A 74 -9.40 6.73 -12.20
N ARG A 75 -8.32 6.16 -11.62
CA ARG A 75 -8.02 6.24 -10.18
C ARG A 75 -7.78 7.70 -9.75
N ALA A 76 -8.02 8.01 -8.48
CA ALA A 76 -7.79 9.36 -7.95
C ALA A 76 -6.32 9.78 -8.07
N ILE A 77 -5.39 8.87 -7.80
CA ILE A 77 -3.95 9.13 -7.95
C ILE A 77 -3.57 9.52 -9.39
N ASP A 78 -4.16 8.87 -10.40
CA ASP A 78 -3.88 9.18 -11.80
C ASP A 78 -4.51 10.52 -12.23
N ARG A 79 -5.69 10.87 -11.70
CA ARG A 79 -6.30 12.19 -11.94
C ARG A 79 -5.46 13.29 -11.33
N TYR A 80 -4.97 13.08 -10.11
CA TYR A 80 -4.04 14.00 -9.47
C TYR A 80 -2.76 14.14 -10.29
N ALA A 81 -2.15 13.03 -10.71
CA ALA A 81 -0.91 13.05 -11.49
C ALA A 81 -1.04 13.86 -12.80
N LYS A 82 -2.21 13.76 -13.48
CA LYS A 82 -2.49 14.54 -14.70
C LYS A 82 -2.66 16.05 -14.42
N ALA A 83 -3.10 16.42 -13.23
CA ALA A 83 -3.31 17.82 -12.84
C ALA A 83 -2.08 18.45 -12.19
N ALA A 84 -1.15 17.63 -11.67
CA ALA A 84 0.03 18.09 -10.97
C ALA A 84 1.02 18.76 -11.93
N GLN A 85 1.39 20.01 -11.62
CA GLN A 85 2.41 20.76 -12.34
C GLN A 85 3.73 20.65 -11.56
N LEU A 86 4.48 19.59 -11.81
CA LEU A 86 5.74 19.33 -11.14
C LEU A 86 6.91 19.45 -12.12
N PRO A 87 8.08 19.96 -11.68
CA PRO A 87 9.25 20.00 -12.53
C PRO A 87 9.64 18.59 -13.00
N ALA A 88 9.94 18.44 -14.28
CA ALA A 88 10.47 17.20 -14.82
C ALA A 88 11.71 16.76 -14.04
N GLU A 89 11.88 15.47 -13.82
CA GLU A 89 13.01 14.86 -13.08
C GLU A 89 13.16 15.25 -11.61
N SER A 90 12.21 16.03 -11.05
CA SER A 90 12.18 16.29 -9.61
C SER A 90 11.90 15.02 -8.81
N ASP A 91 12.26 15.03 -7.53
CA ASP A 91 11.92 13.93 -6.63
C ASP A 91 10.41 13.79 -6.44
N GLU A 92 9.69 14.90 -6.48
CA GLU A 92 8.24 14.95 -6.45
C GLU A 92 7.63 14.22 -7.66
N MET A 93 8.10 14.50 -8.86
CA MET A 93 7.60 13.84 -10.08
C MET A 93 7.92 12.34 -10.04
N ARG A 94 9.16 11.97 -9.73
CA ARG A 94 9.58 10.56 -9.65
C ARG A 94 8.77 9.78 -8.61
N MET A 95 8.51 10.39 -7.45
CA MET A 95 7.69 9.77 -6.40
C MET A 95 6.24 9.61 -6.86
N LEU A 96 5.63 10.64 -7.45
CA LEU A 96 4.26 10.58 -7.95
C LEU A 96 4.10 9.48 -9.02
N GLU A 97 5.04 9.38 -9.94
CA GLU A 97 5.07 8.30 -10.93
C GLU A 97 5.21 6.92 -10.27
N ALA A 98 6.08 6.79 -9.26
CA ALA A 98 6.22 5.55 -8.49
C ALA A 98 4.91 5.18 -7.78
N MET A 99 4.20 6.16 -7.20
CA MET A 99 2.89 5.96 -6.57
C MET A 99 1.84 5.51 -7.60
N CYS A 100 1.83 6.09 -8.80
CA CYS A 100 0.91 5.66 -9.87
C CYS A 100 1.18 4.22 -10.34
N ARG A 101 2.45 3.79 -10.32
CA ARG A 101 2.87 2.42 -10.69
C ARG A 101 2.77 1.42 -9.54
N ALA A 102 2.58 1.89 -8.30
CA ALA A 102 2.54 1.02 -7.14
C ALA A 102 1.37 0.02 -7.22
N ARG A 103 1.71 -1.26 -7.09
CA ARG A 103 0.74 -2.37 -7.09
C ARG A 103 0.53 -2.86 -5.68
N PHE A 104 -0.67 -3.32 -5.38
CA PHE A 104 -0.95 -3.99 -4.12
C PHE A 104 -0.37 -5.40 -4.16
N SER A 105 0.36 -5.78 -3.12
CA SER A 105 0.92 -7.12 -3.01
C SER A 105 1.05 -7.58 -1.57
N ILE A 106 1.45 -8.85 -1.41
CA ILE A 106 1.82 -9.46 -0.14
C ILE A 106 3.34 -9.57 -0.12
N TRP A 107 3.94 -9.06 0.92
CA TRP A 107 5.37 -8.95 1.10
C TRP A 107 5.83 -9.78 2.28
N ARG A 108 6.76 -10.70 2.07
CA ARG A 108 7.39 -11.48 3.14
C ARG A 108 8.76 -10.89 3.47
N ILE A 109 9.04 -10.74 4.76
CA ILE A 109 10.32 -10.26 5.26
C ILE A 109 11.33 -11.41 5.23
N GLU A 110 12.40 -11.25 4.45
CA GLU A 110 13.47 -12.25 4.36
C GLU A 110 14.58 -11.98 5.38
N CYS A 111 15.14 -10.79 5.34
CA CYS A 111 16.23 -10.44 6.26
C CYS A 111 16.38 -8.91 6.38
N ARG A 112 17.30 -8.49 7.23
CA ARG A 112 17.77 -7.11 7.25
C ARG A 112 18.72 -6.88 6.08
N HIS A 113 18.59 -5.75 5.42
CA HIS A 113 19.53 -5.36 4.37
C HIS A 113 20.84 -4.84 4.99
N ASP A 114 21.98 -5.15 4.38
CA ASP A 114 23.34 -4.86 4.91
C ASP A 114 23.56 -3.38 5.24
N ILE A 115 22.99 -2.47 4.46
CA ILE A 115 23.13 -1.02 4.69
C ILE A 115 22.11 -0.56 5.73
N CYS A 116 20.82 -0.73 5.43
CA CYS A 116 19.67 -0.46 6.33
C CYS A 116 18.37 -0.93 5.68
N GLY A 117 17.32 -1.04 6.49
CA GLY A 117 16.01 -1.53 6.04
C GLY A 117 15.96 -3.05 5.94
N LEU A 118 15.16 -3.54 5.02
CA LEU A 118 14.79 -4.96 4.91
C LEU A 118 14.94 -5.43 3.46
N VAL A 119 15.21 -6.71 3.29
CA VAL A 119 14.96 -7.44 2.05
C VAL A 119 13.60 -8.10 2.19
N VAL A 120 12.72 -7.83 1.25
CA VAL A 120 11.37 -8.38 1.22
C VAL A 120 11.09 -9.06 -0.11
N THR A 121 10.32 -10.14 -0.11
CA THR A 121 9.90 -10.86 -1.32
C THR A 121 8.42 -10.60 -1.59
N ASP A 122 8.10 -10.13 -2.79
CA ASP A 122 6.74 -10.07 -3.31
C ASP A 122 6.21 -11.50 -3.52
N GLN A 123 5.21 -11.90 -2.75
CA GLN A 123 4.66 -13.27 -2.81
C GLN A 123 3.84 -13.52 -4.09
N LEU A 124 3.38 -12.46 -4.77
CA LEU A 124 2.63 -12.58 -6.03
C LEU A 124 3.55 -12.59 -7.25
N GLN A 125 4.65 -11.81 -7.22
CA GLN A 125 5.58 -11.66 -8.33
C GLN A 125 6.86 -12.50 -8.16
N GLN A 126 7.10 -13.05 -6.98
CA GLN A 126 8.33 -13.78 -6.62
C GLN A 126 9.61 -12.96 -6.86
N ALA A 127 9.54 -11.67 -6.55
CA ALA A 127 10.63 -10.72 -6.76
C ALA A 127 11.11 -10.13 -5.43
N GLU A 128 12.41 -10.09 -5.24
CA GLU A 128 13.02 -9.46 -4.07
C GLU A 128 13.13 -7.93 -4.25
N THR A 129 12.96 -7.21 -3.14
CA THR A 129 13.02 -5.75 -3.12
C THR A 129 13.72 -5.27 -1.85
N TRP A 130 14.63 -4.32 -2.01
CA TRP A 130 15.19 -3.58 -0.88
C TRP A 130 14.17 -2.55 -0.41
N LEU A 131 13.61 -2.75 0.78
CA LEU A 131 12.65 -1.87 1.42
C LEU A 131 13.32 -1.06 2.53
N VAL A 132 13.19 0.27 2.47
CA VAL A 132 13.60 1.15 3.55
C VAL A 132 12.36 1.74 4.21
N ASP A 133 12.13 1.34 5.45
CA ASP A 133 11.11 1.87 6.34
C ASP A 133 11.61 1.75 7.78
N GLU A 134 11.78 2.89 8.47
CA GLU A 134 12.40 2.91 9.80
C GLU A 134 11.50 2.24 10.85
N ALA A 135 10.18 2.46 10.79
CA ALA A 135 9.23 1.90 11.74
C ALA A 135 9.10 0.38 11.56
N LEU A 136 8.86 -0.05 10.32
CA LEU A 136 8.75 -1.48 10.01
C LEU A 136 10.05 -2.22 10.35
N ALA A 137 11.21 -1.66 10.00
CA ALA A 137 12.50 -2.28 10.30
C ALA A 137 12.77 -2.43 11.80
N ALA A 138 12.19 -1.61 12.65
CA ALA A 138 12.35 -1.73 14.10
C ALA A 138 11.66 -2.97 14.68
N THR A 139 10.51 -3.38 14.13
CA THR A 139 9.66 -4.46 14.63
C THR A 139 9.71 -5.74 13.79
N ALA A 140 10.23 -5.64 12.56
CA ALA A 140 10.25 -6.70 11.58
C ALA A 140 11.04 -7.94 12.04
N ARG A 141 10.47 -9.13 11.78
CA ARG A 141 11.11 -10.44 11.98
C ARG A 141 11.06 -11.22 10.68
N HIS A 142 12.05 -12.11 10.48
CA HIS A 142 12.05 -13.06 9.36
C HIS A 142 10.75 -13.84 9.27
N GLY A 143 10.23 -14.00 8.07
CA GLY A 143 9.00 -14.73 7.78
C GLY A 143 7.70 -13.97 8.05
N MET A 144 7.72 -12.80 8.71
CA MET A 144 6.53 -11.95 8.83
C MET A 144 6.07 -11.49 7.46
N CYS A 145 4.74 -11.51 7.26
CA CYS A 145 4.12 -11.01 6.05
C CYS A 145 3.29 -9.75 6.34
N PHE A 146 3.25 -8.88 5.37
CA PHE A 146 2.37 -7.71 5.36
C PHE A 146 1.82 -7.49 3.95
N ALA A 147 0.66 -6.90 3.85
CA ALA A 147 0.04 -6.53 2.58
C ALA A 147 -0.06 -5.02 2.44
N GLY A 148 0.14 -4.54 1.22
CA GLY A 148 0.11 -3.12 0.90
C GLY A 148 0.89 -2.80 -0.36
N ARG A 149 1.15 -1.51 -0.58
CA ARG A 149 1.88 -1.03 -1.76
C ARG A 149 3.27 -0.56 -1.39
N LEU A 150 4.23 -0.87 -2.26
CA LEU A 150 5.56 -0.28 -2.20
C LEU A 150 5.75 0.65 -3.40
N CYS A 151 6.44 1.78 -3.16
CA CYS A 151 6.89 2.71 -4.20
C CYS A 151 8.38 2.60 -4.39
N ASN A 152 8.80 2.27 -5.60
CA ASN A 152 10.21 2.30 -6.00
C ASN A 152 10.49 3.58 -6.77
N ALA A 153 11.06 4.57 -6.09
CA ALA A 153 11.45 5.86 -6.68
C ALA A 153 12.97 5.98 -6.90
N GLY A 154 13.69 4.86 -6.94
CA GLY A 154 15.14 4.85 -7.12
C GLY A 154 15.79 3.53 -6.74
N GLN A 155 16.77 3.57 -5.85
CA GLN A 155 17.60 2.40 -5.51
C GLN A 155 16.93 1.47 -4.49
N PHE A 156 15.94 1.95 -3.76
CA PHE A 156 15.16 1.18 -2.78
C PHE A 156 13.69 1.57 -2.86
N ALA A 157 12.84 0.69 -2.38
CA ALA A 157 11.42 0.97 -2.21
C ALA A 157 11.13 1.55 -0.83
N ILE A 158 10.03 2.27 -0.73
CA ILE A 158 9.43 2.72 0.53
C ILE A 158 7.98 2.24 0.61
N THR A 159 7.43 2.16 1.81
CA THR A 159 6.00 1.88 2.00
C THR A 159 5.14 3.01 1.45
N ASN A 160 4.03 2.67 0.81
CA ASN A 160 3.11 3.61 0.18
C ASN A 160 1.69 3.39 0.68
N GLY A 161 1.19 4.32 1.47
CA GLY A 161 -0.14 4.20 2.09
C GLY A 161 -0.13 3.24 3.28
N VAL A 162 -1.15 2.41 3.34
CA VAL A 162 -1.37 1.48 4.45
C VAL A 162 -0.62 0.17 4.25
N MET A 163 -0.08 -0.34 5.35
CA MET A 163 0.49 -1.67 5.43
C MET A 163 -0.25 -2.44 6.52
N VAL A 164 -0.84 -3.56 6.17
CA VAL A 164 -1.53 -4.43 7.13
C VAL A 164 -0.74 -5.72 7.36
N PRO A 165 -0.54 -6.15 8.60
CA PRO A 165 0.03 -7.47 8.86
C PRO A 165 -0.93 -8.54 8.36
N VAL A 166 -0.37 -9.61 7.79
CA VAL A 166 -1.14 -10.76 7.29
C VAL A 166 -0.45 -12.05 7.70
N HIS A 167 -1.22 -13.12 7.88
CA HIS A 167 -0.69 -14.45 8.25
C HIS A 167 -1.10 -15.52 7.23
N GLY A 168 -0.41 -16.67 7.25
CA GLY A 168 -0.58 -17.73 6.25
C GLY A 168 -2.02 -18.11 5.96
N PRO A 169 -2.83 -18.50 6.96
CA PRO A 169 -4.24 -18.87 6.76
C PRO A 169 -5.08 -17.79 6.07
N MET A 170 -4.96 -16.53 6.50
CA MET A 170 -5.64 -15.38 5.86
C MET A 170 -5.21 -15.23 4.39
N ILE A 171 -3.92 -15.35 4.11
CA ILE A 171 -3.38 -15.23 2.76
C ILE A 171 -3.96 -16.33 1.86
N GLU A 172 -3.94 -17.58 2.33
CA GLU A 172 -4.44 -18.75 1.58
C GLU A 172 -5.93 -18.59 1.25
N GLU A 173 -6.75 -18.21 2.22
CA GLU A 173 -8.19 -18.01 2.05
C GLU A 173 -8.47 -16.90 1.04
N VAL A 174 -7.93 -15.70 1.26
CA VAL A 174 -8.20 -14.55 0.39
C VAL A 174 -7.62 -14.74 -1.02
N LEU A 175 -6.45 -15.38 -1.16
CA LEU A 175 -5.90 -15.68 -2.48
C LEU A 175 -6.76 -16.69 -3.24
N THR A 176 -7.17 -17.78 -2.59
CA THR A 176 -8.01 -18.81 -3.22
C THR A 176 -9.31 -18.20 -3.74
N ASP A 177 -10.00 -17.44 -2.92
CA ASP A 177 -11.26 -16.79 -3.27
C ASP A 177 -11.09 -15.74 -4.36
N SER A 178 -10.01 -14.95 -4.29
CA SER A 178 -9.74 -13.89 -5.27
C SER A 178 -9.36 -14.46 -6.63
N LEU A 179 -8.52 -15.49 -6.68
CA LEU A 179 -8.14 -16.16 -7.92
C LEU A 179 -9.35 -16.82 -8.59
N ALA A 180 -10.22 -17.47 -7.79
CA ALA A 180 -11.44 -18.09 -8.31
C ALA A 180 -12.43 -17.04 -8.86
N SER A 181 -12.60 -15.92 -8.16
CA SER A 181 -13.59 -14.90 -8.52
C SER A 181 -13.13 -13.95 -9.63
N CYS A 182 -11.84 -13.59 -9.66
CA CYS A 182 -11.32 -12.62 -10.65
C CYS A 182 -10.88 -13.26 -11.96
N ARG A 183 -10.71 -14.59 -12.01
CA ARG A 183 -10.23 -15.33 -13.19
C ARG A 183 -8.89 -14.81 -13.74
N VAL A 184 -8.03 -14.33 -12.87
CA VAL A 184 -6.68 -13.85 -13.20
C VAL A 184 -5.63 -14.71 -12.49
N GLY A 185 -4.43 -14.76 -13.08
CA GLY A 185 -3.31 -15.46 -12.43
C GLY A 185 -2.77 -14.70 -11.22
N PRO A 186 -2.03 -15.38 -10.33
CA PRO A 186 -1.48 -14.78 -9.10
C PRO A 186 -0.72 -13.46 -9.33
N GLN A 187 0.03 -13.38 -10.42
CA GLN A 187 0.81 -12.18 -10.77
C GLN A 187 -0.03 -10.95 -11.09
N ARG A 188 -1.30 -11.12 -11.45
CA ARG A 188 -2.21 -10.02 -11.82
C ARG A 188 -3.26 -9.73 -10.76
N VAL A 189 -3.44 -10.61 -9.78
CA VAL A 189 -4.46 -10.44 -8.73
C VAL A 189 -4.25 -9.16 -7.91
N GLY A 190 -3.01 -8.73 -7.73
CA GLY A 190 -2.67 -7.47 -7.05
C GLY A 190 -3.17 -6.20 -7.75
N ASP A 191 -3.54 -6.29 -9.03
CA ASP A 191 -4.15 -5.18 -9.78
C ASP A 191 -5.67 -5.11 -9.58
N GLU A 192 -6.28 -6.20 -9.06
CA GLU A 192 -7.71 -6.29 -8.85
C GLU A 192 -8.16 -5.52 -7.61
N PRO A 193 -9.06 -4.54 -7.74
CA PRO A 193 -9.55 -3.77 -6.59
C PRO A 193 -10.21 -4.62 -5.51
N ARG A 194 -10.75 -5.78 -5.90
CA ARG A 194 -11.39 -6.72 -4.97
C ARG A 194 -10.39 -7.42 -4.07
N PHE A 195 -9.18 -7.71 -4.57
CA PHE A 195 -8.15 -8.37 -3.79
C PHE A 195 -7.66 -7.49 -2.62
N ALA A 196 -7.31 -6.23 -2.90
CA ALA A 196 -6.92 -5.31 -1.84
C ALA A 196 -8.04 -5.11 -0.81
N ALA A 197 -9.30 -5.01 -1.27
CA ALA A 197 -10.46 -4.88 -0.37
C ALA A 197 -10.66 -6.13 0.49
N ALA A 198 -10.49 -7.34 -0.07
CA ALA A 198 -10.61 -8.60 0.67
C ALA A 198 -9.54 -8.73 1.77
N ILE A 199 -8.28 -8.41 1.46
CA ILE A 199 -7.19 -8.39 2.45
C ILE A 199 -7.48 -7.38 3.56
N TYR A 200 -7.88 -6.15 3.22
CA TYR A 200 -8.19 -5.12 4.21
C TYR A 200 -9.38 -5.51 5.09
N ARG A 201 -10.42 -6.09 4.50
CA ARG A 201 -11.57 -6.58 5.25
C ARG A 201 -11.18 -7.70 6.20
N ALA A 202 -10.42 -8.69 5.73
CA ALA A 202 -9.93 -9.76 6.57
C ALA A 202 -9.07 -9.23 7.74
N ALA A 203 -8.25 -8.20 7.49
CA ALA A 203 -7.46 -7.56 8.54
C ALA A 203 -8.30 -6.75 9.56
N ILE A 204 -9.42 -6.18 9.15
CA ILE A 204 -10.40 -5.52 10.04
C ILE A 204 -11.09 -6.58 10.91
N ASP A 205 -11.56 -7.67 10.29
CA ASP A 205 -12.29 -8.75 10.98
C ASP A 205 -11.36 -9.57 11.91
N ASP A 206 -10.09 -9.69 11.53
CA ASP A 206 -9.08 -10.32 12.38
C ASP A 206 -8.54 -9.29 13.38
N VAL A 207 -8.81 -9.45 14.66
CA VAL A 207 -8.40 -8.61 15.81
C VAL A 207 -6.90 -8.18 15.80
N ILE A 208 -6.14 -8.56 14.77
CA ILE A 208 -4.74 -8.18 14.55
C ILE A 208 -4.56 -6.65 14.48
N MET A 209 -5.48 -5.92 13.87
CA MET A 209 -5.42 -4.44 13.80
C MET A 209 -5.50 -3.80 15.20
N HIS A 210 -6.17 -4.44 16.15
CA HIS A 210 -6.27 -3.96 17.52
C HIS A 210 -5.03 -4.29 18.38
N ARG A 211 -4.13 -5.17 17.91
CA ARG A 211 -2.92 -5.62 18.64
C ARG A 211 -1.64 -4.91 18.19
N VAL A 212 -1.65 -4.22 17.07
CA VAL A 212 -0.52 -3.40 16.60
C VAL A 212 -0.77 -1.94 16.98
N ALA A 213 -0.97 -1.68 18.26
CA ALA A 213 -0.75 -0.35 18.80
C ALA A 213 0.77 -0.10 18.73
N PHE A 214 1.18 0.78 17.86
CA PHE A 214 2.55 1.29 17.84
C PHE A 214 2.74 2.11 19.13
N ASN A 215 3.37 1.52 20.14
CA ASN A 215 3.95 2.22 21.27
C ASN A 215 5.21 2.98 20.84
#